data_9a6a0e7a09da0bfa896033883bbda265
#
_entry.id   9a6a0e7a09da0bfa896033883bbda265
#
_cell.length_a   1.000
_cell.length_b   1.000
_cell.length_c   1.000
_cell.angle_alpha   90.00
_cell.angle_beta   90.00
_cell.angle_gamma   90.00
#
_symmetry.space_group_name_H-M   'P 1'
#
loop_
_entity.id
_entity.type
_entity.pdbx_description
1 polymer ?
#
loop_
_entity_poly.entity_id
_entity_poly.type
_entity_poly.pdbx_seq_one_letter_code
_entity_poly.pdbx_strand_id
1 'polypeptide(L)'
;MTDYQKPLPLIDEDSRPYWEGAKRHELMLKRCTRCGRHFHLEYECWDCAESSLEWVRASGRGTVYTFNIFHQAYHPGFKDDLPYNTAVIELAEGPLLVSTIAGCPNEEIRIGLPVEVVFEDVTSEVTLPKFRPAASRPSPLTPLPKVGEGK
;
A
#
# COMPACT_ATOMS: atom_id res chain seq x y z
N MET A 1 -11.60 -24.21 -1.38
CA MET A 1 -11.87 -23.55 -0.10
C MET A 1 -10.58 -23.05 0.51
N THR A 2 -10.61 -21.87 1.06
CA THR A 2 -9.41 -21.28 1.61
C THR A 2 -9.40 -21.40 3.13
N ASP A 3 -8.19 -21.53 3.69
CA ASP A 3 -7.99 -21.48 5.14
C ASP A 3 -7.80 -20.08 5.66
N TYR A 4 -7.85 -19.10 4.78
CA TYR A 4 -7.64 -17.72 5.16
C TYR A 4 -8.80 -17.24 6.03
N GLN A 5 -8.50 -16.79 7.25
CA GLN A 5 -9.52 -16.48 8.24
C GLN A 5 -9.88 -15.00 8.30
N LYS A 6 -9.11 -14.15 7.64
CA LYS A 6 -9.37 -12.71 7.66
C LYS A 6 -10.35 -12.33 6.56
N PRO A 7 -10.99 -11.16 6.70
CA PRO A 7 -11.88 -10.72 5.61
C PRO A 7 -11.13 -10.54 4.32
N LEU A 8 -11.80 -10.85 3.22
CA LEU A 8 -11.24 -10.69 1.89
C LEU A 8 -11.84 -9.46 1.24
N PRO A 9 -11.09 -8.80 0.37
CA PRO A 9 -11.66 -7.67 -0.37
C PRO A 9 -12.74 -8.13 -1.32
N LEU A 10 -13.70 -7.24 -1.55
CA LEU A 10 -14.71 -7.46 -2.57
C LEU A 10 -14.15 -6.98 -3.90
N ILE A 11 -13.96 -7.89 -4.84
CA ILE A 11 -13.44 -7.55 -6.15
C ILE A 11 -14.62 -7.29 -7.06
N ASP A 12 -14.85 -6.02 -7.39
CA ASP A 12 -15.92 -5.66 -8.31
C ASP A 12 -15.30 -5.22 -9.64
N GLU A 13 -16.17 -4.83 -10.57
CA GLU A 13 -15.70 -4.48 -11.89
C GLU A 13 -14.77 -3.27 -11.87
N ASP A 14 -15.05 -2.30 -11.01
CA ASP A 14 -14.24 -1.09 -10.96
C ASP A 14 -12.86 -1.32 -10.37
N SER A 15 -12.73 -2.24 -9.43
CA SER A 15 -11.46 -2.49 -8.78
C SER A 15 -10.71 -3.68 -9.39
N ARG A 16 -11.33 -4.38 -10.34
CA ARG A 16 -10.73 -5.58 -10.89
C ARG A 16 -9.31 -5.37 -11.43
N PRO A 17 -9.03 -4.30 -12.19
CA PRO A 17 -7.66 -4.15 -12.68
C PRO A 17 -6.64 -4.00 -11.55
N TYR A 18 -7.05 -3.39 -10.43
CA TYR A 18 -6.18 -3.27 -9.27
C TYR A 18 -5.84 -4.66 -8.72
N TRP A 19 -6.85 -5.52 -8.56
CA TRP A 19 -6.62 -6.84 -8.00
C TRP A 19 -5.95 -7.79 -8.97
N GLU A 20 -6.22 -7.65 -10.26
CA GLU A 20 -5.51 -8.43 -11.26
C GLU A 20 -4.03 -8.04 -11.31
N GLY A 21 -3.75 -6.75 -11.17
CA GLY A 21 -2.37 -6.30 -11.06
C GLY A 21 -1.70 -6.91 -9.84
N ALA A 22 -2.40 -6.92 -8.70
CA ALA A 22 -1.83 -7.49 -7.48
C ALA A 22 -1.47 -8.97 -7.69
N LYS A 23 -2.31 -9.71 -8.40
CA LYS A 23 -2.00 -11.11 -8.68
C LYS A 23 -0.71 -11.26 -9.50
N ARG A 24 -0.39 -10.28 -10.32
CA ARG A 24 0.86 -10.26 -11.07
C ARG A 24 2.00 -9.66 -10.25
N HIS A 25 1.72 -9.29 -9.00
CA HIS A 25 2.66 -8.60 -8.12
C HIS A 25 3.04 -7.24 -8.68
N GLU A 26 2.03 -6.53 -9.18
CA GLU A 26 2.14 -5.16 -9.65
C GLU A 26 1.12 -4.29 -8.94
N LEU A 27 1.58 -3.19 -8.39
CA LEU A 27 0.67 -2.23 -7.76
C LEU A 27 0.17 -1.29 -8.84
N MET A 28 -1.15 -1.28 -9.06
CA MET A 28 -1.75 -0.48 -10.11
C MET A 28 -2.41 0.74 -9.51
N LEU A 29 -2.23 1.87 -10.16
CA LEU A 29 -2.90 3.12 -9.81
C LEU A 29 -3.59 3.65 -11.04
N LYS A 30 -4.48 4.62 -10.83
CA LYS A 30 -5.10 5.34 -11.92
C LYS A 30 -4.39 6.67 -12.11
N ARG A 31 -4.28 7.09 -13.36
CA ARG A 31 -3.62 8.35 -13.69
C ARG A 31 -4.51 9.14 -14.59
N CYS A 32 -4.69 10.42 -14.28
CA CYS A 32 -5.49 11.30 -15.13
C CYS A 32 -4.77 11.51 -16.46
N THR A 33 -5.50 11.27 -17.54
CA THR A 33 -4.91 11.40 -18.88
C THR A 33 -4.63 12.85 -19.24
N ARG A 34 -5.18 13.81 -18.50
CA ARG A 34 -5.01 15.22 -18.80
C ARG A 34 -3.92 15.88 -17.96
N CYS A 35 -4.00 15.74 -16.65
CA CYS A 35 -3.04 16.43 -15.77
C CYS A 35 -1.96 15.51 -15.21
N GLY A 36 -2.12 14.19 -15.33
CA GLY A 36 -1.12 13.26 -14.88
C GLY A 36 -1.21 12.92 -13.39
N ARG A 37 -2.18 13.47 -12.68
CA ARG A 37 -2.31 13.16 -11.25
C ARG A 37 -2.69 11.70 -11.05
N HIS A 38 -2.14 11.08 -10.03
CA HIS A 38 -2.40 9.68 -9.72
C HIS A 38 -3.46 9.55 -8.63
N PHE A 39 -4.24 8.48 -8.73
CA PHE A 39 -5.31 8.16 -7.79
C PHE A 39 -5.27 6.68 -7.48
N HIS A 40 -5.89 6.30 -6.35
CA HIS A 40 -5.95 4.89 -5.99
C HIS A 40 -7.18 4.23 -6.63
N LEU A 41 -8.34 4.47 -6.10
CA LEU A 41 -9.56 3.85 -6.62
C LEU A 41 -10.64 4.87 -6.95
N GLU A 42 -10.29 6.14 -7.01
CA GLU A 42 -11.24 7.18 -7.36
C GLU A 42 -11.77 6.97 -8.78
N TYR A 43 -12.89 7.60 -9.06
CA TYR A 43 -13.55 7.43 -10.34
C TYR A 43 -13.25 8.56 -11.31
N GLU A 44 -12.81 9.69 -10.80
CA GLU A 44 -12.56 10.85 -11.66
C GLU A 44 -11.50 11.73 -11.04
N CYS A 45 -10.88 12.55 -11.87
CA CYS A 45 -9.88 13.48 -11.41
C CYS A 45 -10.54 14.66 -10.69
N TRP A 46 -9.97 15.05 -9.55
CA TRP A 46 -10.53 16.17 -8.78
C TRP A 46 -10.41 17.50 -9.53
N ASP A 47 -9.38 17.64 -10.39
CA ASP A 47 -9.10 18.91 -11.03
C ASP A 47 -9.57 18.97 -12.49
N CYS A 48 -9.80 17.82 -13.12
CA CYS A 48 -10.08 17.75 -14.55
C CYS A 48 -11.41 17.06 -14.76
N ALA A 49 -12.50 17.82 -14.65
CA ALA A 49 -13.84 17.24 -14.58
C ALA A 49 -14.19 16.34 -15.77
N GLU A 50 -13.61 16.59 -16.92
CA GLU A 50 -13.96 15.81 -18.11
C GLU A 50 -12.83 14.94 -18.62
N SER A 51 -11.89 14.65 -17.76
CA SER A 51 -10.81 13.75 -18.14
C SER A 51 -11.18 12.32 -17.82
N SER A 52 -10.38 11.39 -18.32
CA SER A 52 -10.52 9.99 -17.99
C SER A 52 -9.29 9.55 -17.20
N LEU A 53 -9.46 8.47 -16.47
CA LEU A 53 -8.38 7.88 -15.70
C LEU A 53 -7.95 6.59 -16.40
N GLU A 54 -6.66 6.36 -16.46
CA GLU A 54 -6.10 5.16 -17.05
C GLU A 54 -5.35 4.38 -15.97
N TRP A 55 -5.34 3.06 -16.07
CA TRP A 55 -4.59 2.24 -15.15
C TRP A 55 -3.12 2.24 -15.54
N VAL A 56 -2.24 2.48 -14.56
CA VAL A 56 -0.80 2.48 -14.78
C VAL A 56 -0.14 1.72 -13.65
N ARG A 57 1.03 1.18 -13.92
CA ARG A 57 1.79 0.50 -12.88
C ARG A 57 2.53 1.53 -12.04
N ALA A 58 2.43 1.38 -10.72
CA ALA A 58 3.12 2.26 -9.79
C ALA A 58 4.51 1.71 -9.47
N SER A 59 5.35 2.57 -8.92
CA SER A 59 6.69 2.15 -8.50
C SER A 59 6.66 1.18 -7.33
N GLY A 60 5.61 1.24 -6.51
CA GLY A 60 5.52 0.44 -5.32
C GLY A 60 6.26 1.04 -4.13
N ARG A 61 6.77 2.23 -4.25
CA ARG A 61 7.52 2.90 -3.18
C ARG A 61 6.68 3.94 -2.50
N GLY A 62 6.94 4.13 -1.22
CA GLY A 62 6.26 5.17 -0.47
C GLY A 62 6.88 5.33 0.89
N THR A 63 6.20 6.10 1.72
CA THR A 63 6.61 6.32 3.11
C THR A 63 5.39 6.14 3.99
N VAL A 64 5.64 5.80 5.25
CA VAL A 64 4.56 5.70 6.23
C VAL A 64 4.07 7.11 6.54
N TYR A 65 2.81 7.36 6.21
CA TYR A 65 2.19 8.65 6.48
C TYR A 65 1.66 8.69 7.91
N THR A 66 1.01 7.61 8.33
CA THR A 66 0.58 7.40 9.71
C THR A 66 0.35 5.92 9.92
N PHE A 67 0.19 5.51 11.18
CA PHE A 67 -0.04 4.10 11.46
C PHE A 67 -0.71 3.95 12.82
N ASN A 68 -1.29 2.77 13.04
CA ASN A 68 -1.89 2.38 14.30
C ASN A 68 -1.43 0.98 14.66
N ILE A 69 -1.30 0.73 15.96
CA ILE A 69 -1.04 -0.61 16.48
C ILE A 69 -2.28 -1.06 17.22
N PHE A 70 -2.85 -2.17 16.79
CA PHE A 70 -4.07 -2.70 17.39
C PHE A 70 -3.72 -3.78 18.41
N HIS A 71 -4.24 -3.61 19.60
CA HIS A 71 -4.05 -4.58 20.69
C HIS A 71 -5.31 -5.41 20.94
N GLN A 72 -6.36 -5.14 20.18
CA GLN A 72 -7.63 -5.83 20.29
C GLN A 72 -8.08 -6.24 18.90
N ALA A 73 -8.53 -7.48 18.78
CA ALA A 73 -9.01 -7.97 17.50
C ALA A 73 -10.47 -7.58 17.32
N TYR A 74 -10.74 -6.84 16.25
CA TYR A 74 -12.11 -6.47 15.87
C TYR A 74 -12.72 -7.47 14.91
N HIS A 75 -11.95 -8.45 14.50
CA HIS A 75 -12.40 -9.56 13.67
C HIS A 75 -11.65 -10.80 14.15
N PRO A 76 -12.35 -11.94 14.33
CA PRO A 76 -11.69 -13.12 14.89
C PRO A 76 -10.45 -13.57 14.11
N GLY A 77 -10.41 -13.29 12.81
CA GLY A 77 -9.26 -13.68 12.00
C GLY A 77 -7.98 -12.98 12.35
N PHE A 78 -8.03 -11.89 13.13
CA PHE A 78 -6.82 -11.16 13.55
C PHE A 78 -6.38 -11.52 14.95
N LYS A 79 -7.08 -12.44 15.61
CA LYS A 79 -6.82 -12.72 17.01
C LYS A 79 -5.38 -13.16 17.25
N ASP A 80 -4.85 -13.98 16.37
CA ASP A 80 -3.50 -14.53 16.54
C ASP A 80 -2.42 -13.57 16.06
N ASP A 81 -2.79 -12.45 15.47
CA ASP A 81 -1.82 -11.48 14.96
C ASP A 81 -1.58 -10.33 15.91
N LEU A 82 -2.26 -10.30 17.05
CA LEU A 82 -2.15 -9.18 17.98
C LEU A 82 -0.78 -9.14 18.64
N PRO A 83 -0.20 -7.96 18.86
CA PRO A 83 -0.65 -6.70 18.29
C PRO A 83 -0.30 -6.60 16.81
N TYR A 84 -1.21 -6.06 16.00
CA TYR A 84 -0.94 -5.90 14.59
C TYR A 84 -1.05 -4.42 14.20
N ASN A 85 -0.48 -4.09 13.06
CA ASN A 85 -0.46 -2.71 12.61
C ASN A 85 -1.33 -2.52 11.38
N THR A 86 -1.83 -1.30 11.21
CA THR A 86 -2.28 -0.79 9.93
C THR A 86 -1.55 0.51 9.68
N ALA A 87 -1.31 0.80 8.43
CA ALA A 87 -0.54 1.99 8.07
C ALA A 87 -1.17 2.64 6.86
N VAL A 88 -1.11 3.97 6.84
CA VAL A 88 -1.44 4.72 5.64
C VAL A 88 -0.11 5.03 4.97
N ILE A 89 0.01 4.61 3.73
CA ILE A 89 1.23 4.78 2.96
C ILE A 89 1.02 5.91 1.98
N GLU A 90 1.93 6.88 2.00
CA GLU A 90 1.96 7.91 0.98
C GLU A 90 2.85 7.39 -0.14
N LEU A 91 2.23 7.08 -1.27
CA LEU A 91 2.97 6.53 -2.40
C LEU A 91 3.80 7.61 -3.07
N ALA A 92 4.89 7.20 -3.69
CA ALA A 92 5.76 8.14 -4.39
C ALA A 92 5.00 8.93 -5.44
N GLU A 93 3.96 8.34 -6.02
CA GLU A 93 3.13 9.01 -7.01
C GLU A 93 2.12 9.97 -6.41
N GLY A 94 1.91 9.94 -5.10
CA GLY A 94 1.06 10.90 -4.41
C GLY A 94 -0.12 10.34 -3.61
N PRO A 95 -0.83 9.31 -4.10
CA PRO A 95 -2.01 8.85 -3.37
C PRO A 95 -1.67 8.23 -2.03
N LEU A 96 -2.64 8.24 -1.12
CA LEU A 96 -2.55 7.55 0.15
C LEU A 96 -3.23 6.20 0.02
N LEU A 97 -2.62 5.20 0.61
CA LEU A 97 -3.11 3.82 0.52
C LEU A 97 -3.04 3.19 1.91
N VAL A 98 -4.15 2.59 2.35
CA VAL A 98 -4.17 1.90 3.63
C VAL A 98 -3.67 0.47 3.43
N SER A 99 -2.71 0.06 4.24
CA SER A 99 -2.15 -1.27 4.15
C SER A 99 -1.59 -1.67 5.51
N THR A 100 -0.65 -2.57 5.51
CA THR A 100 0.02 -3.02 6.73
C THR A 100 1.51 -3.15 6.45
N ILE A 101 2.31 -2.99 7.50
CA ILE A 101 3.76 -3.12 7.37
C ILE A 101 4.14 -4.53 7.79
N ALA A 102 4.78 -5.24 6.89
CA ALA A 102 5.27 -6.59 7.12
C ALA A 102 6.79 -6.56 7.24
N GLY A 103 7.33 -7.60 7.82
CA GLY A 103 8.78 -7.77 7.81
C GLY A 103 9.54 -6.90 8.79
N CYS A 104 8.85 -6.24 9.75
CA CYS A 104 9.56 -5.53 10.79
C CYS A 104 8.71 -5.49 12.05
N PRO A 105 9.35 -5.41 13.23
CA PRO A 105 8.59 -5.29 14.48
C PRO A 105 7.78 -4.00 14.51
N ASN A 106 6.63 -4.06 15.17
CA ASN A 106 5.78 -2.88 15.28
C ASN A 106 6.53 -1.69 15.90
N GLU A 107 7.46 -1.97 16.80
CA GLU A 107 8.22 -0.93 17.48
C GLU A 107 9.12 -0.12 16.55
N GLU A 108 9.38 -0.66 15.37
CA GLU A 108 10.25 0.01 14.41
C GLU A 108 9.49 0.80 13.37
N ILE A 109 8.16 0.74 13.40
CA ILE A 109 7.34 1.52 12.48
C ILE A 109 7.33 2.96 12.95
N ARG A 110 7.55 3.89 12.04
CA ARG A 110 7.51 5.32 12.37
C ARG A 110 7.02 6.09 11.16
N ILE A 111 6.50 7.27 11.43
CA ILE A 111 6.09 8.19 10.35
C ILE A 111 7.34 8.56 9.57
N GLY A 112 7.22 8.50 8.24
CA GLY A 112 8.35 8.80 7.36
C GLY A 112 9.19 7.60 6.99
N LEU A 113 8.91 6.43 7.57
CA LEU A 113 9.69 5.23 7.23
C LEU A 113 9.53 4.91 5.74
N PRO A 114 10.64 4.83 5.00
CA PRO A 114 10.55 4.42 3.59
C PRO A 114 10.13 2.96 3.49
N VAL A 115 9.20 2.69 2.59
CA VAL A 115 8.64 1.35 2.42
C VAL A 115 8.53 1.01 0.94
N GLU A 116 8.41 -0.26 0.67
CA GLU A 116 8.18 -0.76 -0.68
C GLU A 116 7.11 -1.85 -0.63
N VAL A 117 6.37 -1.98 -1.71
CA VAL A 117 5.27 -2.93 -1.76
C VAL A 117 5.81 -4.36 -1.83
N VAL A 118 5.11 -5.26 -1.12
CA VAL A 118 5.28 -6.70 -1.25
C VAL A 118 3.89 -7.29 -1.40
N PHE A 119 3.82 -8.49 -1.94
CA PHE A 119 2.53 -9.10 -2.25
C PHE A 119 2.40 -10.42 -1.55
N GLU A 120 1.25 -10.61 -0.91
CA GLU A 120 0.94 -11.87 -0.24
C GLU A 120 -0.22 -12.52 -0.97
N ASP A 121 0.03 -13.71 -1.54
CA ASP A 121 -1.01 -14.49 -2.20
C ASP A 121 -1.79 -15.23 -1.11
N VAL A 122 -2.94 -14.68 -0.72
CA VAL A 122 -3.69 -15.24 0.41
C VAL A 122 -4.67 -16.31 -0.02
N THR A 123 -5.16 -16.24 -1.26
CA THR A 123 -5.96 -17.30 -1.86
C THR A 123 -5.55 -17.44 -3.32
N SER A 124 -6.13 -18.42 -4.01
CA SER A 124 -5.86 -18.57 -5.43
C SER A 124 -6.36 -17.38 -6.24
N GLU A 125 -7.27 -16.59 -5.67
CA GLU A 125 -7.90 -15.50 -6.39
C GLU A 125 -7.50 -14.13 -5.87
N VAL A 126 -6.95 -14.06 -4.65
CA VAL A 126 -6.68 -12.78 -4.01
C VAL A 126 -5.23 -12.70 -3.58
N THR A 127 -4.58 -11.63 -3.99
CA THR A 127 -3.24 -11.25 -3.56
C THR A 127 -3.34 -9.88 -2.92
N LEU A 128 -2.81 -9.74 -1.71
CA LEU A 128 -2.90 -8.48 -0.97
C LEU A 128 -1.59 -7.72 -1.09
N PRO A 129 -1.64 -6.46 -1.54
CA PRO A 129 -0.46 -5.60 -1.45
C PRO A 129 -0.23 -5.20 0.00
N LYS A 130 0.98 -5.41 0.45
CA LYS A 130 1.44 -4.97 1.77
C LYS A 130 2.75 -4.22 1.57
N PHE A 131 3.29 -3.68 2.62
CA PHE A 131 4.52 -2.92 2.51
C PHE A 131 5.51 -3.41 3.54
N ARG A 132 6.78 -3.26 3.22
CA ARG A 132 7.87 -3.58 4.14
C ARG A 132 8.84 -2.42 4.12
N PRO A 133 9.67 -2.27 5.17
CA PRO A 133 10.70 -1.26 5.10
C PRO A 133 11.54 -1.45 3.85
N ALA A 134 11.80 -0.35 3.14
CA ALA A 134 12.64 -0.41 1.97
C ALA A 134 14.04 -0.82 2.37
N ALA A 135 14.81 -1.34 1.40
CA ALA A 135 16.16 -1.77 1.68
C ALA A 135 16.87 -0.68 2.47
N SER A 136 17.37 -1.07 3.65
CA SER A 136 17.89 -0.09 4.59
C SER A 136 19.18 0.53 4.14
N ARG A 137 19.89 -0.15 3.24
CA ARG A 137 21.18 0.36 2.83
C ARG A 137 20.99 1.51 1.86
N PRO A 138 21.42 2.70 2.25
CA PRO A 138 21.30 3.82 1.32
C PRO A 138 22.23 3.62 0.14
N SER A 139 21.78 4.13 -1.00
CA SER A 139 22.65 4.19 -2.14
C SER A 139 23.83 5.10 -1.83
N PRO A 140 25.02 4.79 -2.31
CA PRO A 140 26.13 5.75 -2.12
C PRO A 140 25.84 7.11 -2.72
N LEU A 141 24.93 7.16 -3.67
CA LEU A 141 24.60 8.42 -4.32
C LEU A 141 23.42 9.11 -3.68
N THR A 142 22.79 8.47 -2.69
CA THR A 142 21.58 9.01 -2.07
C THR A 142 21.90 9.27 -0.61
N PRO A 143 22.04 10.54 -0.22
CA PRO A 143 22.28 10.81 1.20
C PRO A 143 21.11 10.30 2.01
N LEU A 144 21.41 9.90 3.23
CA LEU A 144 20.34 9.51 4.13
C LEU A 144 19.44 10.69 4.37
N PRO A 145 18.15 10.44 4.51
CA PRO A 145 17.25 11.50 4.94
C PRO A 145 17.70 12.00 6.29
N LYS A 146 17.83 13.25 6.40
CA LYS A 146 18.29 13.83 7.65
C LYS A 146 17.21 13.78 8.67
N VAL A 147 17.46 13.24 8.15
CA VAL A 147 16.62 13.22 8.79
C VAL A 147 16.27 13.35 9.43
N GLY A 148 16.45 13.22 9.23
CA GLY A 148 16.11 13.21 9.62
C GLY A 148 16.19 13.23 9.75
N GLU A 149 16.58 13.04 9.38
CA GLU A 149 16.66 13.01 9.42
C GLU A 149 16.44 13.21 9.69
N GLY A 150 16.31 13.19 9.65
CA GLY A 150 16.00 13.20 9.86
C GLY A 150 15.74 13.42 10.06
N LYS A 151 15.73 13.22 10.16
CA LYS A 151 15.54 13.35 10.27
C LYS A 151 15.47 13.35 10.70
#